data_fce2c7585599cfe61e6c8f3ad5db856a
#
_entry.id   fce2c7585599cfe61e6c8f3ad5db856a
#
_cell.length_a   1.000
_cell.length_b   1.000
_cell.length_c   1.000
_cell.angle_alpha   90.00
_cell.angle_beta   90.00
_cell.angle_gamma   90.00
#
_symmetry.space_group_name_H-M   'P 1'
#
loop_
_entity.id
_entity.type
_entity.pdbx_description
1 polymer ?
#
loop_
_entity_poly.entity_id
_entity_poly.type
_entity_poly.pdbx_seq_one_letter_code
_entity_poly.pdbx_strand_id
1 'polypeptide(L)'
;PDVRVQASRALSGLREQGIVLPVVQALELDSPAVRIHAAESLGTIGDAAAVPALVERLVTLPLDGSSGGFRAPHGNIFVGRQIAYVAGFRARVAQNAAAADPEIGVLQEGASLDVGVAGSGGDGIYLAESKALRTALTRLTGANPGQTKSAWKSWWSQNQSRWPGALTNPGRSSPFPPSTGAPR
;
A
#
# COMPACT_ATOMS: atom_id res chain seq x y z
N PRO A 1 0.92 -17.05 -17.32
CA PRO A 1 1.37 -17.45 -15.98
C PRO A 1 2.57 -16.63 -15.60
N ASP A 2 2.46 -15.92 -14.47
CA ASP A 2 3.49 -15.00 -14.02
C ASP A 2 4.72 -15.82 -13.59
N VAL A 3 5.85 -15.58 -14.24
CA VAL A 3 7.14 -16.25 -13.97
C VAL A 3 7.50 -16.15 -12.48
N ARG A 4 7.13 -15.06 -11.82
CA ARG A 4 7.33 -14.86 -10.39
C ARG A 4 6.57 -15.85 -9.53
N VAL A 5 5.33 -16.17 -9.88
CA VAL A 5 4.52 -17.17 -9.16
C VAL A 5 5.10 -18.57 -9.36
N GLN A 6 5.60 -18.88 -10.55
CA GLN A 6 6.26 -20.17 -10.82
C GLN A 6 7.60 -20.29 -10.08
N ALA A 7 8.41 -19.21 -10.07
CA ALA A 7 9.65 -19.17 -9.30
C ALA A 7 9.41 -19.34 -7.79
N SER A 8 8.42 -18.66 -7.24
CA SER A 8 8.05 -18.80 -5.82
C SER A 8 7.57 -20.23 -5.50
N ARG A 9 6.83 -20.88 -6.41
CA ARG A 9 6.41 -22.27 -6.23
C ARG A 9 7.57 -23.26 -6.32
N ALA A 10 8.51 -23.02 -7.24
CA ALA A 10 9.72 -23.84 -7.35
C ALA A 10 10.58 -23.72 -6.08
N LEU A 11 10.72 -22.49 -5.53
CA LEU A 11 11.43 -22.24 -4.28
C LEU A 11 10.74 -22.89 -3.06
N SER A 12 9.41 -22.99 -3.05
CA SER A 12 8.69 -23.66 -1.95
C SER A 12 8.99 -25.16 -1.84
N GLY A 13 9.42 -25.78 -2.93
CA GLY A 13 9.88 -27.19 -2.94
C GLY A 13 11.27 -27.38 -2.34
N LEU A 14 12.06 -26.34 -2.27
CA LEU A 14 13.46 -26.40 -1.85
C LEU A 14 13.67 -26.09 -0.36
N ARG A 15 12.76 -26.13 0.50
CA ARG A 15 12.74 -25.93 1.98
C ARG A 15 14.11 -25.76 2.69
N GLU A 16 15.12 -25.27 2.00
CA GLU A 16 16.43 -25.00 2.55
C GLU A 16 16.41 -23.63 3.25
N GLN A 17 16.78 -23.61 4.53
CA GLN A 17 16.90 -22.38 5.33
C GLN A 17 17.74 -21.29 4.62
N GLY A 18 18.69 -21.72 3.75
CA GLY A 18 19.51 -20.83 2.94
C GLY A 18 18.72 -19.94 1.95
N ILE A 19 17.52 -20.33 1.56
CA ILE A 19 16.69 -19.54 0.63
C ILE A 19 15.82 -18.54 1.38
N VAL A 20 15.34 -18.87 2.57
CA VAL A 20 14.45 -18.02 3.36
C VAL A 20 15.16 -16.75 3.83
N LEU A 21 16.42 -16.88 4.28
CA LEU A 21 17.17 -15.75 4.81
C LEU A 21 17.36 -14.59 3.82
N PRO A 22 17.77 -14.80 2.55
CA PRO A 22 17.85 -13.73 1.56
C PRO A 22 16.51 -13.04 1.30
N VAL A 23 15.41 -13.80 1.33
CA VAL A 23 14.06 -13.23 1.13
C VAL A 23 13.61 -12.44 2.35
N VAL A 24 13.97 -12.87 3.56
CA VAL A 24 13.76 -12.09 4.79
C VAL A 24 14.56 -10.79 4.75
N GLN A 25 15.82 -10.82 4.30
CA GLN A 25 16.61 -9.60 4.12
C GLN A 25 16.01 -8.63 3.10
N ALA A 26 15.33 -9.15 2.08
CA ALA A 26 14.64 -8.33 1.08
C ALA A 26 13.46 -7.50 1.67
N LEU A 27 12.93 -7.86 2.85
CA LEU A 27 11.94 -7.05 3.57
C LEU A 27 12.53 -5.73 4.09
N GLU A 28 13.85 -5.59 4.17
CA GLU A 28 14.54 -4.42 4.69
C GLU A 28 14.99 -3.44 3.59
N LEU A 29 14.87 -3.82 2.32
CA LEU A 29 15.28 -2.98 1.21
C LEU A 29 14.38 -1.75 1.07
N ASP A 30 14.92 -0.65 0.56
CA ASP A 30 14.20 0.61 0.41
C ASP A 30 13.07 0.56 -0.61
N SER A 31 13.12 -0.39 -1.55
CA SER A 31 12.10 -0.54 -2.59
C SER A 31 10.82 -1.20 -2.05
N PRO A 32 9.69 -0.50 -2.00
CA PRO A 32 8.41 -1.06 -1.55
C PRO A 32 7.94 -2.25 -2.39
N ALA A 33 8.17 -2.21 -3.70
CA ALA A 33 7.80 -3.31 -4.59
C ALA A 33 8.56 -4.60 -4.23
N VAL A 34 9.85 -4.48 -3.91
CA VAL A 34 10.65 -5.63 -3.49
C VAL A 34 10.15 -6.19 -2.17
N ARG A 35 9.82 -5.36 -1.20
CA ARG A 35 9.29 -5.79 0.10
C ARG A 35 7.94 -6.51 -0.02
N ILE A 36 7.04 -5.99 -0.88
CA ILE A 36 5.75 -6.64 -1.16
C ILE A 36 5.98 -8.03 -1.73
N HIS A 37 6.82 -8.15 -2.75
CA HIS A 37 7.12 -9.46 -3.36
C HIS A 37 7.87 -10.40 -2.42
N ALA A 38 8.74 -9.87 -1.56
CA ALA A 38 9.39 -10.68 -0.52
C ALA A 38 8.36 -11.26 0.46
N ALA A 39 7.41 -10.45 0.92
CA ALA A 39 6.34 -10.92 1.80
C ALA A 39 5.47 -12.00 1.13
N GLU A 40 5.07 -11.80 -0.13
CA GLU A 40 4.30 -12.76 -0.91
C GLU A 40 5.07 -14.09 -1.10
N SER A 41 6.37 -13.98 -1.40
CA SER A 41 7.25 -15.14 -1.57
C SER A 41 7.40 -15.92 -0.28
N LEU A 42 7.63 -15.26 0.86
CA LEU A 42 7.70 -15.92 2.18
C LEU A 42 6.39 -16.65 2.52
N GLY A 43 5.24 -16.02 2.24
CA GLY A 43 3.95 -16.67 2.41
C GLY A 43 3.73 -17.88 1.49
N THR A 44 4.41 -17.94 0.34
CA THR A 44 4.32 -19.06 -0.63
C THR A 44 5.31 -20.16 -0.28
N ILE A 45 6.52 -19.82 0.15
CA ILE A 45 7.54 -20.76 0.63
C ILE A 45 7.00 -21.57 1.82
N GLY A 46 6.23 -20.92 2.69
CA GLY A 46 5.55 -21.62 3.78
C GLY A 46 6.45 -21.93 4.98
N ASP A 47 7.60 -21.28 5.11
CA ASP A 47 8.53 -21.50 6.23
C ASP A 47 8.14 -20.62 7.44
N ALA A 48 7.78 -21.29 8.53
CA ALA A 48 7.39 -20.62 9.78
C ALA A 48 8.51 -19.78 10.41
N ALA A 49 9.77 -20.00 10.08
CA ALA A 49 10.90 -19.20 10.54
C ALA A 49 10.85 -17.76 10.05
N ALA A 50 10.08 -17.45 9.01
CA ALA A 50 9.88 -16.10 8.51
C ALA A 50 8.84 -15.29 9.33
N VAL A 51 8.03 -15.93 10.18
CA VAL A 51 6.94 -15.27 10.91
C VAL A 51 7.42 -14.09 11.76
N PRO A 52 8.49 -14.21 12.56
CA PRO A 52 8.97 -13.08 13.36
C PRO A 52 9.34 -11.85 12.52
N ALA A 53 10.07 -12.06 11.42
CA ALA A 53 10.49 -10.96 10.54
C ALA A 53 9.29 -10.27 9.85
N LEU A 54 8.30 -11.04 9.43
CA LEU A 54 7.06 -10.51 8.84
C LEU A 54 6.25 -9.69 9.86
N VAL A 55 6.15 -10.15 11.11
CA VAL A 55 5.47 -9.40 12.18
C VAL A 55 6.24 -8.13 12.51
N GLU A 56 7.55 -8.21 12.66
CA GLU A 56 8.41 -7.06 12.91
C GLU A 56 8.22 -5.99 11.84
N ARG A 57 8.28 -6.41 10.57
CA ARG A 57 8.06 -5.50 9.45
C ARG A 57 6.67 -4.86 9.47
N LEU A 58 5.63 -5.65 9.73
CA LEU A 58 4.26 -5.15 9.81
C LEU A 58 4.07 -4.09 10.90
N VAL A 59 4.67 -4.31 12.07
CA VAL A 59 4.55 -3.39 13.22
C VAL A 59 5.34 -2.11 13.01
N THR A 60 6.46 -2.16 12.29
CA THR A 60 7.32 -0.99 11.99
C THR A 60 6.82 -0.13 10.82
N LEU A 61 5.81 -0.59 10.05
CA LEU A 61 5.25 0.25 9.00
C LEU A 61 4.72 1.58 9.56
N PRO A 62 4.92 2.71 8.87
CA PRO A 62 4.47 4.03 9.33
C PRO A 62 2.94 4.24 9.22
N LEU A 63 2.17 3.17 9.20
CA LEU A 63 0.71 3.20 9.25
C LEU A 63 0.29 3.27 10.72
N ASP A 64 -0.03 4.45 11.20
CA ASP A 64 -0.71 4.56 12.47
C ASP A 64 -2.15 4.04 12.33
N GLY A 65 -2.58 3.21 13.28
CA GLY A 65 -3.89 2.54 13.23
C GLY A 65 -5.12 3.46 13.28
N SER A 66 -4.94 4.76 13.24
CA SER A 66 -5.93 5.75 12.88
C SER A 66 -5.95 5.88 11.37
N SER A 67 -6.49 4.89 10.69
CA SER A 67 -7.02 5.12 9.36
C SER A 67 -8.27 6.00 9.49
N GLY A 68 -8.07 7.22 9.92
CA GLY A 68 -8.88 8.33 9.44
C GLY A 68 -8.77 8.23 7.93
N GLY A 69 -9.86 7.81 7.28
CA GLY A 69 -9.87 7.34 5.92
C GLY A 69 -8.92 8.14 5.04
N PHE A 70 -7.91 7.49 4.53
CA PHE A 70 -7.09 8.05 3.48
C PHE A 70 -8.05 8.46 2.36
N ARG A 71 -8.34 9.74 2.31
CA ARG A 71 -9.05 10.31 1.20
C ARG A 71 -8.03 10.47 0.08
N ALA A 72 -8.04 9.51 -0.85
CA ALA A 72 -7.25 9.65 -2.06
C ALA A 72 -7.47 11.05 -2.65
N PRO A 73 -6.43 11.76 -3.08
CA PRO A 73 -6.61 13.03 -3.75
C PRO A 73 -7.56 12.83 -4.92
N HIS A 74 -8.67 13.57 -4.87
CA HIS A 74 -9.67 13.57 -5.92
C HIS A 74 -9.41 14.75 -6.84
N GLY A 75 -9.40 14.51 -8.13
CA GLY A 75 -9.37 15.54 -9.14
C GLY A 75 -10.56 15.39 -10.08
N ASN A 76 -11.24 16.48 -10.38
CA ASN A 76 -12.24 16.49 -11.42
C ASN A 76 -11.56 16.84 -12.76
N ILE A 77 -11.60 15.90 -13.69
CA ILE A 77 -11.16 16.14 -15.06
C ILE A 77 -12.42 16.34 -15.91
N PHE A 78 -12.53 17.52 -16.50
CA PHE A 78 -13.56 17.75 -17.50
C PHE A 78 -13.06 17.26 -18.86
N VAL A 79 -13.75 16.28 -19.40
CA VAL A 79 -13.50 15.78 -20.76
C VAL A 79 -14.66 16.22 -21.63
N GLY A 80 -14.40 17.22 -22.47
CA GLY A 80 -15.48 17.74 -23.28
C GLY A 80 -15.01 18.79 -24.28
N ARG A 81 -15.99 19.34 -24.95
CA ARG A 81 -15.84 20.36 -25.99
C ARG A 81 -16.40 21.67 -25.45
N GLN A 82 -15.60 22.73 -25.56
CA GLN A 82 -16.06 24.08 -25.30
C GLN A 82 -16.18 24.81 -26.63
N ILE A 83 -17.36 25.39 -26.86
CA ILE A 83 -17.63 26.19 -28.05
C ILE A 83 -17.99 27.60 -27.57
N ALA A 84 -17.17 28.56 -27.93
CA ALA A 84 -17.51 29.98 -27.77
C ALA A 84 -18.37 30.42 -28.95
N TYR A 85 -19.47 31.08 -28.66
CA TYR A 85 -20.34 31.64 -29.66
C TYR A 85 -20.75 33.06 -29.27
N VAL A 86 -21.09 33.88 -30.26
CA VAL A 86 -21.62 35.22 -29.99
C VAL A 86 -23.09 35.10 -29.65
N ALA A 87 -23.41 35.33 -28.37
CA ALA A 87 -24.80 35.25 -27.86
C ALA A 87 -25.64 36.51 -28.19
N GLY A 88 -24.94 37.64 -28.39
CA GLY A 88 -25.59 38.91 -28.70
C GLY A 88 -24.56 40.04 -28.85
N PHE A 89 -25.07 41.24 -29.06
CA PHE A 89 -24.27 42.44 -29.11
C PHE A 89 -24.84 43.50 -28.19
N ARG A 90 -24.00 44.14 -27.39
CA ARG A 90 -24.39 45.30 -26.60
C ARG A 90 -24.03 46.57 -27.33
N ALA A 91 -25.06 47.30 -27.81
CA ALA A 91 -24.81 48.55 -28.50
C ALA A 91 -24.39 49.67 -27.52
N ARG A 92 -23.33 50.36 -27.83
CA ARG A 92 -22.94 51.63 -27.21
C ARG A 92 -23.03 52.72 -28.25
N VAL A 93 -23.91 53.67 -27.98
CA VAL A 93 -24.11 54.79 -28.88
C VAL A 93 -23.58 56.07 -28.17
N ALA A 94 -22.62 56.76 -28.76
CA ALA A 94 -22.15 58.06 -28.39
C ALA A 94 -22.47 59.05 -29.51
N GLN A 95 -22.37 60.37 -29.25
CA GLN A 95 -22.86 61.42 -30.14
C GLN A 95 -22.31 61.33 -31.61
N ASN A 96 -21.15 60.71 -31.80
CA ASN A 96 -20.53 60.62 -33.15
C ASN A 96 -20.00 59.20 -33.47
N ALA A 97 -20.34 58.19 -32.69
CA ALA A 97 -19.88 56.83 -32.91
C ALA A 97 -20.87 55.80 -32.34
N ALA A 98 -21.04 54.67 -33.02
CA ALA A 98 -21.74 53.54 -32.52
C ALA A 98 -20.75 52.35 -32.50
N ALA A 99 -20.65 51.69 -31.36
CA ALA A 99 -19.88 50.47 -31.21
C ALA A 99 -20.79 49.34 -30.75
N ALA A 100 -20.56 48.13 -31.21
CA ALA A 100 -21.25 46.93 -30.83
C ALA A 100 -20.28 45.99 -30.13
N ASP A 101 -20.37 45.84 -28.82
CA ASP A 101 -19.56 44.90 -28.06
C ASP A 101 -20.23 43.49 -28.13
N PRO A 102 -19.51 42.46 -28.58
CA PRO A 102 -20.09 41.14 -28.64
C PRO A 102 -20.22 40.54 -27.24
N GLU A 103 -21.34 39.92 -26.96
CA GLU A 103 -21.54 39.08 -25.76
C GLU A 103 -21.17 37.65 -26.14
N ILE A 104 -20.10 37.12 -25.50
CA ILE A 104 -19.63 35.76 -25.76
C ILE A 104 -20.28 34.79 -24.79
N GLY A 105 -21.04 33.85 -25.31
CA GLY A 105 -21.50 32.68 -24.59
C GLY A 105 -20.56 31.48 -24.76
N VAL A 106 -20.45 30.68 -23.75
CA VAL A 106 -19.68 29.42 -23.81
C VAL A 106 -20.62 28.27 -23.60
N LEU A 107 -20.74 27.40 -24.60
CA LEU A 107 -21.42 26.13 -24.49
C LEU A 107 -20.39 25.05 -24.12
N GLN A 108 -20.64 24.37 -23.03
CA GLN A 108 -19.84 23.24 -22.60
C GLN A 108 -20.63 21.94 -22.83
N GLU A 109 -20.08 21.07 -23.66
CA GLU A 109 -20.65 19.75 -23.90
C GLU A 109 -19.60 18.72 -23.53
N GLY A 110 -19.87 17.90 -22.50
CA GLY A 110 -18.93 16.91 -22.00
C GLY A 110 -19.35 16.34 -20.67
N ALA A 111 -18.50 15.47 -20.14
CA ALA A 111 -18.67 14.83 -18.84
C ALA A 111 -17.56 15.26 -17.89
N SER A 112 -17.91 15.50 -16.66
CA SER A 112 -16.94 15.62 -15.57
C SER A 112 -16.62 14.22 -15.07
N LEU A 113 -15.36 13.82 -15.17
CA LEU A 113 -14.86 12.56 -14.64
C LEU A 113 -14.23 12.82 -13.29
N ASP A 114 -14.77 12.18 -12.26
CA ASP A 114 -14.11 12.18 -10.95
C ASP A 114 -13.01 11.12 -10.97
N VAL A 115 -11.77 11.58 -10.94
CA VAL A 115 -10.59 10.71 -10.97
C VAL A 115 -9.98 10.69 -9.59
N GLY A 116 -10.19 9.57 -8.90
CA GLY A 116 -9.43 9.26 -7.70
C GLY A 116 -8.04 8.77 -8.09
N VAL A 117 -6.99 9.49 -7.70
CA VAL A 117 -5.63 8.99 -7.84
C VAL A 117 -5.39 7.98 -6.73
N ALA A 118 -5.46 6.69 -7.07
CA ALA A 118 -5.07 5.63 -6.14
C ALA A 118 -3.57 5.76 -5.85
N GLY A 119 -3.28 6.51 -4.78
CA GLY A 119 -2.05 6.43 -4.04
C GLY A 119 -0.73 6.61 -4.78
N SER A 120 -0.41 7.81 -5.24
CA SER A 120 1.00 8.22 -5.36
C SER A 120 1.55 8.80 -4.02
N GLY A 121 0.75 8.87 -2.98
CA GLY A 121 1.21 9.18 -1.62
C GLY A 121 1.70 7.91 -0.92
N GLY A 122 2.73 8.01 -0.12
CA GLY A 122 3.36 6.88 0.59
C GLY A 122 2.38 5.91 1.28
N ASP A 123 1.20 6.38 1.66
CA ASP A 123 0.17 5.58 2.34
C ASP A 123 -0.40 4.44 1.49
N GLY A 124 -0.60 4.63 0.18
CA GLY A 124 -1.09 3.56 -0.69
C GLY A 124 -0.10 2.40 -0.83
N ILE A 125 1.18 2.73 -0.86
CA ILE A 125 2.26 1.74 -0.93
C ILE A 125 2.34 0.98 0.40
N TYR A 126 2.25 1.67 1.54
CA TYR A 126 2.25 1.03 2.86
C TYR A 126 1.00 0.17 3.10
N LEU A 127 -0.15 0.56 2.54
CA LEU A 127 -1.36 -0.26 2.59
C LEU A 127 -1.19 -1.55 1.79
N ALA A 128 -0.59 -1.49 0.59
CA ALA A 128 -0.30 -2.67 -0.22
C ALA A 128 0.72 -3.59 0.48
N GLU A 129 1.78 -3.02 1.05
CA GLU A 129 2.79 -3.75 1.83
C GLU A 129 2.15 -4.41 3.07
N SER A 130 1.36 -3.67 3.82
CA SER A 130 0.62 -4.18 4.99
C SER A 130 -0.31 -5.34 4.62
N LYS A 131 -1.01 -5.25 3.49
CA LYS A 131 -1.87 -6.31 2.99
C LYS A 131 -1.06 -7.57 2.65
N ALA A 132 0.05 -7.43 1.94
CA ALA A 132 0.93 -8.55 1.57
C ALA A 132 1.48 -9.25 2.83
N LEU A 133 1.99 -8.48 3.80
CA LEU A 133 2.51 -9.01 5.07
C LEU A 133 1.44 -9.78 5.84
N ARG A 134 0.22 -9.23 5.98
CA ARG A 134 -0.88 -9.91 6.67
C ARG A 134 -1.31 -11.18 5.96
N THR A 135 -1.37 -11.15 4.64
CA THR A 135 -1.70 -12.34 3.84
C THR A 135 -0.66 -13.45 4.05
N ALA A 136 0.63 -13.09 4.02
CA ALA A 136 1.71 -14.03 4.30
C ALA A 136 1.62 -14.61 5.72
N LEU A 137 1.44 -13.74 6.72
CA LEU A 137 1.27 -14.15 8.12
C LEU A 137 0.07 -15.07 8.32
N THR A 138 -1.07 -14.75 7.72
CA THR A 138 -2.26 -15.62 7.81
C THR A 138 -2.00 -17.00 7.20
N ARG A 139 -1.28 -17.06 6.08
CA ARG A 139 -0.91 -18.35 5.45
C ARG A 139 0.03 -19.18 6.33
N LEU A 140 1.04 -18.52 6.94
CA LEU A 140 2.06 -19.20 7.73
C LEU A 140 1.56 -19.64 9.11
N THR A 141 0.70 -18.85 9.73
CA THR A 141 0.26 -19.06 11.12
C THR A 141 -1.12 -19.69 11.23
N GLY A 142 -1.94 -19.58 10.18
CA GLY A 142 -3.37 -19.91 10.22
C GLY A 142 -4.19 -18.92 11.03
N ALA A 143 -3.58 -17.87 11.60
CA ALA A 143 -4.25 -16.89 12.45
C ALA A 143 -4.68 -15.67 11.63
N ASN A 144 -5.80 -15.05 12.03
CA ASN A 144 -6.26 -13.78 11.47
C ASN A 144 -6.76 -12.88 12.62
N PRO A 145 -5.84 -12.26 13.39
CA PRO A 145 -6.21 -11.43 14.53
C PRO A 145 -6.89 -10.12 14.13
N GLY A 146 -6.90 -9.76 12.84
CA GLY A 146 -7.56 -8.56 12.34
C GLY A 146 -6.71 -7.74 11.36
N GLN A 147 -7.25 -6.57 11.00
CA GLN A 147 -6.66 -5.73 9.96
C GLN A 147 -5.64 -4.71 10.49
N THR A 148 -5.53 -4.54 11.80
CA THR A 148 -4.70 -3.51 12.42
C THR A 148 -3.32 -4.05 12.85
N LYS A 149 -2.31 -3.16 12.87
CA LYS A 149 -0.99 -3.48 13.43
C LYS A 149 -1.06 -3.90 14.90
N SER A 150 -1.92 -3.21 15.67
CA SER A 150 -2.09 -3.49 17.10
C SER A 150 -2.63 -4.89 17.36
N ALA A 151 -3.56 -5.37 16.53
CA ALA A 151 -4.08 -6.74 16.65
C ALA A 151 -2.97 -7.78 16.41
N TRP A 152 -2.15 -7.57 15.40
CA TRP A 152 -1.00 -8.45 15.12
C TRP A 152 0.09 -8.36 16.18
N LYS A 153 0.35 -7.16 16.72
CA LYS A 153 1.30 -6.98 17.83
C LYS A 153 0.82 -7.71 19.08
N SER A 154 -0.47 -7.60 19.44
CA SER A 154 -1.04 -8.30 20.58
C SER A 154 -1.05 -9.81 20.39
N TRP A 155 -1.38 -10.26 19.18
CA TRP A 155 -1.32 -11.69 18.86
C TRP A 155 0.12 -12.22 18.96
N TRP A 156 1.09 -11.48 18.46
CA TRP A 156 2.50 -11.87 18.52
C TRP A 156 3.01 -11.97 19.96
N SER A 157 2.71 -10.99 20.81
CA SER A 157 3.15 -11.02 22.22
C SER A 157 2.65 -12.27 22.98
N GLN A 158 1.51 -12.83 22.57
CA GLN A 158 0.93 -14.01 23.18
C GLN A 158 1.43 -15.33 22.57
N ASN A 159 1.94 -15.29 21.35
CA ASN A 159 2.25 -16.48 20.57
C ASN A 159 3.73 -16.62 20.18
N GLN A 160 4.59 -15.63 20.46
CA GLN A 160 6.00 -15.61 20.01
C GLN A 160 6.81 -16.84 20.44
N SER A 161 6.46 -17.46 21.58
CA SER A 161 7.14 -18.66 22.08
C SER A 161 6.97 -19.90 21.19
N ARG A 162 5.99 -19.87 20.28
CA ARG A 162 5.74 -20.95 19.32
C ARG A 162 6.71 -20.94 18.12
N TRP A 163 7.44 -19.83 17.95
CA TRP A 163 8.39 -19.65 16.86
C TRP A 163 9.81 -19.37 17.37
N PRO A 164 10.45 -20.35 18.07
CA PRO A 164 11.83 -20.20 18.51
C PRO A 164 12.77 -20.30 17.28
N GLY A 165 13.79 -19.46 17.25
CA GLY A 165 14.80 -19.49 16.16
C GLY A 165 14.45 -18.54 15.01
N ALA A 166 13.83 -17.40 15.33
CA ALA A 166 13.58 -16.34 14.37
C ALA A 166 14.81 -16.03 13.51
N LEU A 167 14.62 -16.07 12.19
CA LEU A 167 15.53 -15.49 11.24
C LEU A 167 15.40 -13.96 11.33
N THR A 168 16.00 -13.37 12.34
CA THR A 168 16.09 -11.91 12.48
C THR A 168 17.36 -11.44 11.76
N ASN A 169 17.28 -10.29 11.13
CA ASN A 169 18.45 -9.66 10.55
C ASN A 169 19.44 -9.33 11.68
N PRO A 170 20.69 -9.88 11.68
CA PRO A 170 21.61 -9.74 12.79
C PRO A 170 22.05 -8.31 13.07
N GLY A 171 21.67 -7.33 12.24
CA GLY A 171 21.99 -5.91 12.39
C GLY A 171 20.91 -5.06 13.05
N ARG A 172 19.75 -5.62 13.44
CA ARG A 172 18.62 -4.83 13.96
C ARG A 172 18.22 -5.29 15.36
N SER A 173 18.13 -4.35 16.30
CA SER A 173 17.49 -4.62 17.59
C SER A 173 15.98 -4.84 17.37
N SER A 174 15.47 -5.97 17.83
CA SER A 174 14.04 -6.30 17.76
C SER A 174 13.21 -5.23 18.49
N PRO A 175 12.10 -4.76 17.90
CA PRO A 175 11.17 -3.85 18.57
C PRO A 175 10.40 -4.52 19.71
N PHE A 176 10.56 -5.83 19.88
CA PHE A 176 9.92 -6.61 20.93
C PHE A 176 10.93 -6.87 22.06
N PRO A 177 10.53 -6.73 23.34
CA PRO A 177 11.38 -7.14 24.44
C PRO A 177 11.66 -8.65 24.35
N PRO A 178 12.86 -9.11 24.75
CA PRO A 178 13.13 -10.54 24.80
C PRO A 178 12.07 -11.24 25.67
N SER A 179 11.58 -12.38 25.17
CA SER A 179 10.63 -13.17 25.94
C SER A 179 11.30 -13.61 27.23
N THR A 180 10.98 -12.96 28.32
CA THR A 180 11.34 -13.46 29.67
C THR A 180 10.61 -14.78 29.84
N GLY A 181 11.34 -15.88 29.70
CA GLY A 181 10.83 -17.20 29.99
C GLY A 181 10.24 -17.19 31.40
N ALA A 182 8.95 -17.55 31.50
CA ALA A 182 8.29 -17.73 32.79
C ALA A 182 9.11 -18.77 33.57
N PRO A 183 9.49 -18.50 34.82
CA PRO A 183 10.06 -19.52 35.67
C PRO A 183 9.03 -20.64 35.88
N ARG A 184 9.51 -21.86 35.89
CA ARG A 184 8.75 -23.08 36.16
C ARG A 184 8.16 -23.06 37.57
#